data_9b147b4a4afe8ccaa479ec500d3e7a9f
#
_entry.id   9b147b4a4afe8ccaa479ec500d3e7a9f
#
_cell.length_a   1.000
_cell.length_b   1.000
_cell.length_c   1.000
_cell.angle_alpha   90.00
_cell.angle_beta   90.00
_cell.angle_gamma   90.00
#
_symmetry.space_group_name_H-M   'P 1'
#
loop_
_entity.id
_entity.type
_entity.pdbx_description
1 polymer ?
#
loop_
_entity_poly.entity_id
_entity_poly.type
_entity_poly.pdbx_seq_one_letter_code
_entity_poly.pdbx_strand_id
1 'polypeptide(L)'
;VYLLKGNIHSFEWGSTELLAGVMGRPSPTPEREAEAWFGAHPGGPSEILAGPAGAGSGLPHDLAEAISQDPAGQLGPDLAELPFLVKLLAADKALSIQAHPSKAQAEAGFAAENAAGLPAGDPTRNYQDKNHKPELLVALTEFHALAGFRPVAQTVELLRELDVPELAPQCEALAATLPGTEGSAARVTESAALREVLGEWLSLSPADAEKRVAALLQRCEPLCGEPGVLGEAARTVVELQRDYPSDPGILVALLLNRVSLRPGEAVFLAAGQLHAYLKGMGVEVMANSNNVLRGGLTAKHMDVAELLNILDASPLAEPRCEVFADGDQATAEYRTPVADFRVRTLRPGASMVVEEPAVVLAAGGELTVTSATQELPVASGSAVWVGAADGRVSVTARGEGTRESEFDATAFIVTVGDAAALD
;
A
#
# COMPACT_ATOMS: atom_id res chain seq x y z
N VAL A 1 15.86 22.28 -7.56
CA VAL A 1 15.65 20.91 -7.05
C VAL A 1 16.25 20.76 -5.66
N TYR A 2 15.64 19.93 -4.81
CA TYR A 2 16.13 19.64 -3.45
C TYR A 2 16.47 18.16 -3.31
N LEU A 3 17.65 17.86 -2.75
CA LEU A 3 17.99 16.51 -2.34
C LEU A 3 17.29 16.20 -1.03
N LEU A 4 16.54 15.13 -0.98
CA LEU A 4 15.71 14.72 0.15
C LEU A 4 16.28 13.48 0.84
N LYS A 5 16.18 13.49 2.18
CA LYS A 5 16.32 12.31 3.02
C LYS A 5 14.94 11.90 3.55
N GLY A 6 14.61 10.63 3.37
CA GLY A 6 13.36 10.07 3.87
C GLY A 6 13.32 10.03 5.40
N ASN A 7 12.15 10.32 5.96
CA ASN A 7 11.90 10.16 7.39
C ASN A 7 11.59 8.70 7.69
N ILE A 8 12.42 8.06 8.55
CA ILE A 8 12.29 6.63 8.87
C ILE A 8 11.31 6.45 10.03
N HIS A 9 10.32 5.59 9.82
CA HIS A 9 9.34 5.18 10.81
C HIS A 9 9.58 3.73 11.22
N SER A 10 9.58 3.50 12.54
CA SER A 10 9.76 2.18 13.15
C SER A 10 8.43 1.64 13.61
N PHE A 11 8.07 0.44 13.15
CA PHE A 11 6.90 -0.31 13.59
C PHE A 11 7.30 -1.77 13.85
N GLU A 12 6.55 -2.48 14.66
CA GLU A 12 6.84 -3.88 15.04
C GLU A 12 6.88 -4.85 13.84
N TRP A 13 6.17 -4.53 12.78
CA TRP A 13 6.14 -5.32 11.54
C TRP A 13 7.31 -5.01 10.58
N GLY A 14 8.10 -3.96 10.85
CA GLY A 14 9.23 -3.56 10.02
C GLY A 14 10.35 -4.60 9.97
N SER A 15 11.29 -4.41 9.04
CA SER A 15 12.47 -5.25 8.86
C SER A 15 13.71 -4.62 9.50
N THR A 16 14.64 -5.45 9.97
CA THR A 16 15.97 -5.00 10.40
C THR A 16 16.99 -4.98 9.25
N GLU A 17 16.62 -5.47 8.06
CA GLU A 17 17.56 -5.67 6.95
C GLU A 17 17.16 -4.94 5.68
N LEU A 18 15.90 -5.04 5.26
CA LEU A 18 15.46 -4.66 3.93
C LEU A 18 15.64 -3.16 3.64
N LEU A 19 15.14 -2.29 4.52
CA LEU A 19 15.24 -0.85 4.32
C LEU A 19 16.68 -0.36 4.40
N ALA A 20 17.44 -0.83 5.39
CA ALA A 20 18.85 -0.51 5.54
C ALA A 20 19.66 -0.99 4.32
N GLY A 21 19.36 -2.17 3.78
CA GLY A 21 20.01 -2.71 2.59
C GLY A 21 19.83 -1.84 1.36
N VAL A 22 18.59 -1.42 1.05
CA VAL A 22 18.30 -0.53 -0.10
C VAL A 22 18.97 0.84 0.09
N MET A 23 19.05 1.33 1.32
CA MET A 23 19.69 2.61 1.65
C MET A 23 21.22 2.52 1.78
N GLY A 24 21.83 1.36 1.50
CA GLY A 24 23.29 1.16 1.61
C GLY A 24 23.84 1.34 3.03
N ARG A 25 23.01 1.14 4.06
CA ARG A 25 23.39 1.27 5.47
C ARG A 25 23.76 -0.09 6.09
N PRO A 26 24.55 -0.09 7.19
CA PRO A 26 24.81 -1.33 7.92
C PRO A 26 23.54 -2.08 8.31
N SER A 27 23.54 -3.40 8.14
CA SER A 27 22.41 -4.31 8.38
C SER A 27 22.94 -5.56 9.12
N PRO A 28 22.18 -6.16 10.07
CA PRO A 28 20.88 -5.70 10.54
C PRO A 28 20.95 -4.42 11.39
N THR A 29 19.86 -3.63 11.38
CA THR A 29 19.70 -2.46 12.25
C THR A 29 19.31 -2.88 13.67
N PRO A 30 19.66 -2.08 14.71
CA PRO A 30 19.29 -2.40 16.10
C PRO A 30 17.77 -2.47 16.33
N GLU A 31 17.03 -1.63 15.61
CA GLU A 31 15.57 -1.56 15.68
C GLU A 31 14.95 -1.91 14.33
N ARG A 32 13.68 -2.30 14.32
CA ARG A 32 12.93 -2.54 13.09
C ARG A 32 12.63 -1.22 12.40
N GLU A 33 12.95 -1.14 11.13
CA GLU A 33 12.62 -0.02 10.26
C GLU A 33 11.53 -0.48 9.28
N ALA A 34 10.43 0.23 9.29
CA ALA A 34 9.24 -0.19 8.55
C ALA A 34 9.03 0.62 7.27
N GLU A 35 9.17 1.93 7.36
CA GLU A 35 8.91 2.84 6.24
C GLU A 35 9.95 3.96 6.22
N ALA A 36 10.33 4.43 5.02
CA ALA A 36 10.99 5.72 4.81
C ALA A 36 10.08 6.59 3.94
N TRP A 37 9.66 7.74 4.46
CA TRP A 37 8.70 8.64 3.83
C TRP A 37 9.37 9.74 3.02
N PHE A 38 8.91 9.94 1.79
CA PHE A 38 9.37 10.99 0.88
C PHE A 38 8.18 11.84 0.44
N GLY A 39 8.14 13.08 0.89
CA GLY A 39 7.07 14.03 0.65
C GLY A 39 6.95 15.09 1.73
N ALA A 40 5.82 15.79 1.75
CA ALA A 40 5.52 16.88 2.69
C ALA A 40 4.46 16.51 3.74
N HIS A 41 4.26 15.20 4.01
CA HIS A 41 3.25 14.75 4.96
C HIS A 41 3.55 15.26 6.38
N PRO A 42 2.54 15.85 7.10
CA PRO A 42 2.77 16.46 8.42
C PRO A 42 3.32 15.51 9.48
N GLY A 43 3.06 14.21 9.34
CA GLY A 43 3.56 13.15 10.24
C GLY A 43 5.06 12.84 10.09
N GLY A 44 5.73 13.38 9.06
CA GLY A 44 7.15 13.13 8.80
C GLY A 44 7.58 13.69 7.45
N PRO A 45 7.70 15.02 7.29
CA PRO A 45 8.18 15.60 6.04
C PRO A 45 9.65 15.22 5.79
N SER A 46 10.04 15.12 4.53
CA SER A 46 11.41 14.80 4.14
C SER A 46 12.37 15.93 4.49
N GLU A 47 13.49 15.60 5.13
CA GLU A 47 14.60 16.54 5.40
C GLU A 47 15.27 16.96 4.09
N ILE A 48 15.56 18.25 3.93
CA ILE A 48 16.31 18.79 2.79
C ILE A 48 17.81 18.79 3.12
N LEU A 49 18.57 17.98 2.37
CA LEU A 49 20.02 17.86 2.54
C LEU A 49 20.81 18.84 1.69
N ALA A 50 20.31 19.17 0.50
CA ALA A 50 20.93 20.09 -0.45
C ALA A 50 19.85 20.74 -1.33
N GLY A 51 20.18 21.91 -1.88
CA GLY A 51 19.27 22.69 -2.75
C GLY A 51 20.01 23.44 -3.83
N PRO A 52 19.37 24.42 -4.48
CA PRO A 52 19.95 25.19 -5.58
C PRO A 52 21.31 25.81 -5.25
N ALA A 53 22.19 25.84 -6.23
CA ALA A 53 23.51 26.45 -6.06
C ALA A 53 23.38 27.91 -5.59
N GLY A 54 24.05 28.25 -4.49
CA GLY A 54 24.02 29.60 -3.91
C GLY A 54 23.00 29.81 -2.78
N ALA A 55 22.17 28.84 -2.44
CA ALA A 55 21.22 28.95 -1.33
C ALA A 55 21.88 29.09 0.06
N GLY A 56 23.12 28.65 0.21
CA GLY A 56 23.91 28.80 1.44
C GLY A 56 23.20 28.20 2.68
N SER A 57 23.29 28.92 3.82
CA SER A 57 22.65 28.51 5.09
C SER A 57 21.14 28.82 5.17
N GLY A 58 20.53 29.26 4.07
CA GLY A 58 19.11 29.64 4.00
C GLY A 58 18.19 28.57 3.40
N LEU A 59 18.62 27.30 3.33
CA LEU A 59 17.77 26.21 2.88
C LEU A 59 16.62 25.97 3.87
N PRO A 60 15.38 25.67 3.38
CA PRO A 60 14.34 25.13 4.22
C PRO A 60 14.79 23.85 4.91
N HIS A 61 14.29 23.60 6.13
CA HIS A 61 14.65 22.40 6.89
C HIS A 61 14.11 21.13 6.25
N ASP A 62 12.88 21.22 5.76
CA ASP A 62 12.18 20.10 5.14
C ASP A 62 11.30 20.53 3.96
N LEU A 63 10.73 19.55 3.25
CA LEU A 63 9.92 19.81 2.07
C LEU A 63 8.60 20.54 2.40
N ALA A 64 8.01 20.32 3.57
CA ALA A 64 6.80 21.02 3.97
C ALA A 64 7.08 22.51 4.20
N GLU A 65 8.21 22.85 4.81
CA GLU A 65 8.65 24.24 4.96
C GLU A 65 8.95 24.87 3.58
N ALA A 66 9.63 24.17 2.68
CA ALA A 66 9.91 24.66 1.32
C ALA A 66 8.63 25.00 0.56
N ILE A 67 7.63 24.12 0.59
CA ILE A 67 6.32 24.35 -0.02
C ILE A 67 5.60 25.53 0.64
N SER A 68 5.64 25.62 1.97
CA SER A 68 4.99 26.70 2.71
C SER A 68 5.59 28.09 2.41
N GLN A 69 6.90 28.16 2.18
CA GLN A 69 7.62 29.40 1.86
C GLN A 69 7.37 29.88 0.43
N ASP A 70 7.25 28.96 -0.53
CA ASP A 70 7.02 29.25 -1.95
C ASP A 70 6.08 28.24 -2.60
N PRO A 71 4.78 28.25 -2.26
CA PRO A 71 3.82 27.27 -2.82
C PRO A 71 3.78 27.27 -4.34
N ALA A 72 3.79 28.42 -4.97
CA ALA A 72 3.72 28.55 -6.43
C ALA A 72 4.98 28.03 -7.13
N GLY A 73 6.14 28.29 -6.59
CA GLY A 73 7.41 27.79 -7.12
C GLY A 73 7.61 26.29 -6.91
N GLN A 74 7.04 25.74 -5.86
CA GLN A 74 7.15 24.32 -5.54
C GLN A 74 6.05 23.48 -6.22
N LEU A 75 4.79 23.88 -6.11
CA LEU A 75 3.64 23.10 -6.54
C LEU A 75 3.02 23.58 -7.86
N GLY A 76 3.35 24.80 -8.32
CA GLY A 76 2.64 25.46 -9.41
C GLY A 76 1.36 26.16 -8.93
N PRO A 77 0.59 26.77 -9.88
CA PRO A 77 -0.55 27.63 -9.54
C PRO A 77 -1.80 26.85 -9.09
N ASP A 78 -1.92 25.60 -9.44
CA ASP A 78 -3.17 24.83 -9.33
C ASP A 78 -3.25 23.95 -8.07
N LEU A 79 -2.14 23.78 -7.34
CA LEU A 79 -2.07 22.92 -6.17
C LEU A 79 -1.88 23.73 -4.90
N ALA A 80 -2.73 23.46 -3.90
CA ALA A 80 -2.62 24.03 -2.56
C ALA A 80 -1.68 23.22 -1.66
N GLU A 81 -1.55 21.92 -1.89
CA GLU A 81 -0.72 20.97 -1.15
C GLU A 81 -0.24 19.85 -2.06
N LEU A 82 0.84 19.17 -1.66
CA LEU A 82 1.30 17.96 -2.35
C LEU A 82 0.29 16.83 -2.08
N PRO A 83 -0.40 16.29 -3.11
CA PRO A 83 -1.52 15.38 -2.87
C PRO A 83 -1.11 13.95 -2.55
N PHE A 84 0.18 13.60 -2.64
CA PHE A 84 0.67 12.24 -2.46
C PHE A 84 1.86 12.14 -1.51
N LEU A 85 2.09 10.93 -1.03
CA LEU A 85 3.26 10.50 -0.26
C LEU A 85 3.89 9.29 -0.95
N VAL A 86 5.21 9.28 -1.02
CA VAL A 86 6.01 8.13 -1.51
C VAL A 86 6.72 7.50 -0.33
N LYS A 87 6.73 6.17 -0.27
CA LYS A 87 7.41 5.43 0.78
C LYS A 87 8.25 4.29 0.22
N LEU A 88 9.40 4.04 0.84
CA LEU A 88 9.97 2.71 0.85
C LEU A 88 9.34 1.96 2.02
N LEU A 89 8.67 0.85 1.76
CA LEU A 89 7.97 0.03 2.76
C LEU A 89 8.64 -1.34 2.86
N ALA A 90 9.00 -1.74 4.08
CA ALA A 90 9.73 -2.98 4.36
C ALA A 90 9.01 -3.80 5.44
N ALA A 91 8.21 -4.78 5.02
CA ALA A 91 7.44 -5.66 5.89
C ALA A 91 8.18 -6.99 6.13
N ASP A 92 8.43 -7.33 7.39
CA ASP A 92 8.92 -8.63 7.84
C ASP A 92 7.83 -9.48 8.52
N LYS A 93 6.74 -8.82 8.94
CA LYS A 93 5.50 -9.39 9.46
C LYS A 93 4.30 -8.77 8.78
N ALA A 94 3.17 -9.47 8.82
CA ALA A 94 1.93 -8.95 8.28
C ALA A 94 1.50 -7.64 8.97
N LEU A 95 1.04 -6.67 8.19
CA LEU A 95 0.33 -5.51 8.67
C LEU A 95 -1.14 -5.89 8.97
N SER A 96 -1.85 -5.03 9.71
CA SER A 96 -3.30 -5.22 9.93
C SER A 96 -4.06 -5.29 8.60
N ILE A 97 -5.11 -6.11 8.58
CA ILE A 97 -6.11 -6.03 7.51
C ILE A 97 -6.83 -4.68 7.64
N GLN A 98 -6.96 -3.94 6.55
CA GLN A 98 -7.52 -2.59 6.56
C GLN A 98 -8.25 -2.24 5.26
N ALA A 99 -9.13 -1.25 5.35
CA ALA A 99 -9.73 -0.57 4.22
C ALA A 99 -9.72 0.95 4.45
N HIS A 100 -9.75 1.70 3.35
CA HIS A 100 -9.75 3.16 3.38
C HIS A 100 -11.04 3.72 2.82
N PRO A 101 -11.60 4.79 3.41
CA PRO A 101 -12.84 5.39 2.92
C PRO A 101 -12.63 6.07 1.56
N SER A 102 -13.70 6.19 0.79
CA SER A 102 -13.77 7.13 -0.34
C SER A 102 -13.71 8.58 0.17
N LYS A 103 -13.43 9.51 -0.74
CA LYS A 103 -13.37 10.95 -0.42
C LYS A 103 -14.67 11.44 0.28
N ALA A 104 -15.83 11.07 -0.26
CA ALA A 104 -17.12 11.45 0.29
C ALA A 104 -17.36 10.86 1.69
N GLN A 105 -16.99 9.59 1.90
CA GLN A 105 -17.08 8.93 3.22
C GLN A 105 -16.12 9.58 4.23
N ALA A 106 -14.89 9.90 3.81
CA ALA A 106 -13.91 10.56 4.67
C ALA A 106 -14.38 11.96 5.11
N GLU A 107 -14.92 12.76 4.19
CA GLU A 107 -15.47 14.08 4.51
C GLU A 107 -16.65 14.00 5.46
N ALA A 108 -17.59 13.11 5.22
CA ALA A 108 -18.78 12.89 6.06
C ALA A 108 -18.39 12.37 7.46
N GLY A 109 -17.52 11.34 7.52
CA GLY A 109 -17.08 10.74 8.78
C GLY A 109 -16.25 11.70 9.63
N PHE A 110 -15.31 12.42 9.01
CA PHE A 110 -14.53 13.45 9.72
C PHE A 110 -15.42 14.56 10.30
N ALA A 111 -16.43 15.01 9.54
CA ALA A 111 -17.38 16.01 10.03
C ALA A 111 -18.23 15.47 11.19
N ALA A 112 -18.70 14.22 11.10
CA ALA A 112 -19.50 13.57 12.14
C ALA A 112 -18.71 13.40 13.45
N GLU A 113 -17.47 12.88 13.39
CA GLU A 113 -16.61 12.69 14.56
C GLU A 113 -16.23 14.03 15.23
N ASN A 114 -15.99 15.09 14.44
CA ASN A 114 -15.77 16.43 14.96
C ASN A 114 -17.02 16.99 15.65
N ALA A 115 -18.21 16.80 15.07
CA ALA A 115 -19.48 17.22 15.67
C ALA A 115 -19.79 16.46 16.97
N ALA A 116 -19.37 15.19 17.05
CA ALA A 116 -19.44 14.39 18.27
C ALA A 116 -18.41 14.79 19.34
N GLY A 117 -17.47 15.70 19.01
CA GLY A 117 -16.44 16.16 19.92
C GLY A 117 -15.30 15.16 20.13
N LEU A 118 -15.11 14.19 19.24
CA LEU A 118 -14.03 13.22 19.33
C LEU A 118 -12.68 13.90 19.03
N PRO A 119 -11.71 13.91 19.98
CA PRO A 119 -10.44 14.64 19.79
C PRO A 119 -9.63 14.11 18.61
N ALA A 120 -8.85 14.98 17.97
CA ALA A 120 -7.82 14.56 17.04
C ALA A 120 -6.78 13.67 17.79
N GLY A 121 -6.44 12.51 17.23
CA GLY A 121 -5.52 11.57 17.87
C GLY A 121 -6.17 10.64 18.92
N ASP A 122 -7.47 10.70 19.15
CA ASP A 122 -8.18 9.67 19.94
C ASP A 122 -8.00 8.29 19.27
N PRO A 123 -7.61 7.25 20.01
CA PRO A 123 -7.35 5.92 19.45
C PRO A 123 -8.59 5.24 18.86
N THR A 124 -9.80 5.72 19.19
CA THR A 124 -11.07 5.22 18.64
C THR A 124 -11.55 5.99 17.42
N ARG A 125 -10.83 7.05 17.02
CA ARG A 125 -11.17 7.88 15.88
C ARG A 125 -10.85 7.15 14.57
N ASN A 126 -11.86 6.99 13.70
CA ASN A 126 -11.73 6.37 12.39
C ASN A 126 -11.22 7.35 11.32
N TYR A 127 -11.65 8.62 11.38
CA TYR A 127 -11.40 9.64 10.38
C TYR A 127 -10.46 10.72 10.91
N GLN A 128 -9.17 10.58 10.61
CA GLN A 128 -8.12 11.52 11.03
C GLN A 128 -8.09 12.79 10.15
N ASP A 129 -8.54 12.67 8.91
CA ASP A 129 -8.59 13.74 7.92
C ASP A 129 -9.80 13.56 6.97
N LYS A 130 -9.96 14.49 6.00
CA LYS A 130 -11.06 14.51 5.04
C LYS A 130 -10.73 13.79 3.74
N ASN A 131 -9.59 13.08 3.66
CA ASN A 131 -9.11 12.58 2.40
C ASN A 131 -9.34 11.08 2.24
N HIS A 132 -9.43 10.65 1.00
CA HIS A 132 -9.34 9.24 0.66
C HIS A 132 -7.86 8.78 0.67
N LYS A 133 -7.65 7.46 0.59
CA LYS A 133 -6.30 6.91 0.63
C LYS A 133 -6.16 5.76 -0.38
N PRO A 134 -6.27 6.04 -1.70
CA PRO A 134 -5.84 5.05 -2.68
C PRO A 134 -4.34 4.84 -2.58
N GLU A 135 -3.92 3.59 -2.78
CA GLU A 135 -2.53 3.17 -2.64
C GLU A 135 -2.09 2.35 -3.86
N LEU A 136 -0.87 2.58 -4.31
CA LEU A 136 -0.16 1.72 -5.26
C LEU A 136 1.08 1.18 -4.56
N LEU A 137 1.25 -0.14 -4.52
CA LEU A 137 2.49 -0.76 -4.09
C LEU A 137 3.17 -1.42 -5.29
N VAL A 138 4.42 -1.05 -5.56
CA VAL A 138 5.29 -1.68 -6.55
C VAL A 138 6.35 -2.48 -5.81
N ALA A 139 6.42 -3.79 -6.07
CA ALA A 139 7.36 -4.68 -5.41
C ALA A 139 8.82 -4.42 -5.83
N LEU A 140 9.73 -4.34 -4.87
CA LEU A 140 11.19 -4.30 -5.07
C LEU A 140 11.83 -5.67 -4.82
N THR A 141 11.22 -6.47 -3.97
CA THR A 141 11.55 -7.88 -3.72
C THR A 141 10.34 -8.75 -4.02
N GLU A 142 10.42 -10.06 -3.93
CA GLU A 142 9.21 -10.86 -3.80
C GLU A 142 8.36 -10.27 -2.67
N PHE A 143 7.09 -9.94 -2.98
CA PHE A 143 6.19 -9.25 -2.06
C PHE A 143 4.86 -10.00 -1.97
N HIS A 144 4.40 -10.25 -0.75
CA HIS A 144 3.16 -10.94 -0.48
C HIS A 144 2.14 -10.00 0.13
N ALA A 145 0.91 -10.02 -0.39
CA ALA A 145 -0.20 -9.21 0.08
C ALA A 145 -1.52 -9.99 0.06
N LEU A 146 -2.50 -9.50 0.81
CA LEU A 146 -3.91 -9.79 0.64
C LEU A 146 -4.56 -8.58 -0.04
N ALA A 147 -5.32 -8.74 -1.12
CA ALA A 147 -5.89 -7.61 -1.85
C ALA A 147 -7.26 -7.92 -2.47
N GLY A 148 -8.29 -7.28 -1.93
CA GLY A 148 -9.67 -7.44 -2.37
C GLY A 148 -10.25 -8.84 -2.14
N PHE A 149 -11.57 -8.96 -2.24
CA PHE A 149 -12.24 -10.24 -2.06
C PHE A 149 -11.97 -11.18 -3.23
N ARG A 150 -11.62 -12.42 -2.91
CA ARG A 150 -11.53 -13.51 -3.89
C ARG A 150 -12.91 -13.76 -4.50
N PRO A 151 -13.00 -14.15 -5.80
CA PRO A 151 -14.24 -14.63 -6.40
C PRO A 151 -14.93 -15.69 -5.52
N VAL A 152 -16.21 -15.52 -5.24
CA VAL A 152 -16.94 -16.35 -4.25
C VAL A 152 -16.86 -17.83 -4.57
N ALA A 153 -16.92 -18.21 -5.86
CA ALA A 153 -16.76 -19.60 -6.28
C ALA A 153 -15.43 -20.21 -5.83
N GLN A 154 -14.33 -19.46 -5.94
CA GLN A 154 -12.99 -19.90 -5.50
C GLN A 154 -12.90 -19.94 -3.97
N THR A 155 -13.55 -19.01 -3.27
CA THR A 155 -13.61 -19.03 -1.79
C THR A 155 -14.37 -20.26 -1.30
N VAL A 156 -15.50 -20.59 -1.92
CA VAL A 156 -16.30 -21.79 -1.59
C VAL A 156 -15.51 -23.07 -1.86
N GLU A 157 -14.79 -23.16 -2.98
CA GLU A 157 -13.92 -24.30 -3.31
C GLU A 157 -12.84 -24.45 -2.23
N LEU A 158 -12.11 -23.37 -1.88
CA LEU A 158 -11.09 -23.39 -0.84
C LEU A 158 -11.66 -23.84 0.52
N LEU A 159 -12.78 -23.29 0.95
CA LEU A 159 -13.40 -23.66 2.24
C LEU A 159 -13.84 -25.13 2.29
N ARG A 160 -14.31 -25.69 1.16
CA ARG A 160 -14.64 -27.11 1.02
C ARG A 160 -13.41 -28.01 1.06
N GLU A 161 -12.33 -27.62 0.41
CA GLU A 161 -11.06 -28.38 0.42
C GLU A 161 -10.41 -28.35 1.81
N LEU A 162 -10.46 -27.23 2.52
CA LEU A 162 -10.02 -27.12 3.91
C LEU A 162 -10.83 -28.02 4.84
N ASP A 163 -12.11 -28.25 4.55
CA ASP A 163 -12.99 -29.15 5.29
C ASP A 163 -12.97 -28.91 6.81
N VAL A 164 -13.20 -27.65 7.23
CA VAL A 164 -13.27 -27.21 8.63
C VAL A 164 -14.74 -27.11 9.03
N PRO A 165 -15.26 -28.02 9.89
CA PRO A 165 -16.67 -28.03 10.25
C PRO A 165 -17.17 -26.72 10.88
N GLU A 166 -16.31 -26.02 11.61
CA GLU A 166 -16.60 -24.73 12.25
C GLU A 166 -16.82 -23.57 11.23
N LEU A 167 -16.42 -23.76 9.97
CA LEU A 167 -16.59 -22.80 8.88
C LEU A 167 -17.67 -23.22 7.86
N ALA A 168 -18.28 -24.40 8.04
CA ALA A 168 -19.28 -24.92 7.10
C ALA A 168 -20.50 -23.99 6.91
N PRO A 169 -21.07 -23.36 7.96
CA PRO A 169 -22.21 -22.44 7.78
C PRO A 169 -21.90 -21.27 6.84
N GLN A 170 -20.70 -20.69 6.95
CA GLN A 170 -20.28 -19.56 6.11
C GLN A 170 -19.97 -20.02 4.67
N CYS A 171 -19.40 -21.20 4.52
CA CYS A 171 -19.21 -21.82 3.21
C CYS A 171 -20.58 -22.05 2.51
N GLU A 172 -21.58 -22.55 3.22
CA GLU A 172 -22.95 -22.74 2.68
C GLU A 172 -23.60 -21.40 2.34
N ALA A 173 -23.48 -20.37 3.18
CA ALA A 173 -24.00 -19.03 2.92
C ALA A 173 -23.40 -18.42 1.64
N LEU A 174 -22.10 -18.54 1.44
CA LEU A 174 -21.43 -18.10 0.22
C LEU A 174 -21.85 -18.96 -0.99
N ALA A 175 -21.91 -20.28 -0.85
CA ALA A 175 -22.31 -21.19 -1.92
C ALA A 175 -23.73 -20.94 -2.41
N ALA A 176 -24.63 -20.50 -1.55
CA ALA A 176 -26.03 -20.17 -1.90
C ALA A 176 -26.15 -18.98 -2.88
N THR A 177 -25.10 -18.16 -3.02
CA THR A 177 -25.09 -17.04 -3.97
C THR A 177 -24.71 -17.45 -5.40
N LEU A 178 -24.11 -18.62 -5.57
CA LEU A 178 -23.58 -19.07 -6.85
C LEU A 178 -24.71 -19.47 -7.82
N PRO A 179 -24.52 -19.33 -9.16
CA PRO A 179 -25.49 -19.73 -10.16
C PRO A 179 -25.86 -21.22 -10.06
N GLY A 180 -27.14 -21.57 -10.20
CA GLY A 180 -27.62 -22.96 -10.22
C GLY A 180 -28.03 -23.53 -8.85
N THR A 181 -27.91 -22.79 -7.77
CA THR A 181 -28.51 -23.14 -6.47
C THR A 181 -30.02 -22.83 -6.51
N GLU A 182 -30.86 -23.87 -6.56
CA GLU A 182 -32.31 -23.72 -6.53
C GLU A 182 -32.81 -23.43 -5.11
N GLY A 183 -33.71 -22.46 -4.95
CA GLY A 183 -34.56 -22.37 -3.76
C GLY A 183 -34.64 -21.05 -3.00
N SER A 184 -34.00 -19.95 -3.42
CA SER A 184 -34.15 -18.67 -2.70
C SER A 184 -35.05 -17.68 -3.41
N ALA A 185 -36.10 -17.21 -2.74
CA ALA A 185 -37.08 -16.24 -3.24
C ALA A 185 -36.51 -14.80 -3.33
N ALA A 186 -35.34 -14.52 -2.73
CA ALA A 186 -34.56 -13.30 -2.90
C ALA A 186 -33.07 -13.71 -2.93
N ARG A 187 -32.43 -13.63 -4.10
CA ARG A 187 -30.98 -13.91 -4.20
C ARG A 187 -30.22 -12.87 -3.41
N VAL A 188 -29.59 -13.29 -2.33
CA VAL A 188 -28.53 -12.52 -1.67
C VAL A 188 -27.40 -12.38 -2.69
N THR A 189 -26.89 -11.16 -2.91
CA THR A 189 -25.75 -10.92 -3.80
C THR A 189 -24.47 -11.45 -3.16
N GLU A 190 -23.48 -11.81 -3.98
CA GLU A 190 -22.16 -12.22 -3.50
C GLU A 190 -21.56 -11.18 -2.53
N SER A 191 -21.66 -9.89 -2.86
CA SER A 191 -21.18 -8.80 -2.01
C SER A 191 -21.90 -8.72 -0.66
N ALA A 192 -23.22 -9.01 -0.61
CA ALA A 192 -23.97 -9.03 0.64
C ALA A 192 -23.56 -10.22 1.51
N ALA A 193 -23.39 -11.41 0.92
CA ALA A 193 -22.95 -12.60 1.65
C ALA A 193 -21.52 -12.45 2.18
N LEU A 194 -20.57 -11.89 1.38
CA LEU A 194 -19.21 -11.60 1.84
C LEU A 194 -19.22 -10.62 3.02
N ARG A 195 -20.04 -9.58 2.96
CA ARG A 195 -20.21 -8.59 4.03
C ARG A 195 -20.74 -9.21 5.32
N GLU A 196 -21.71 -10.11 5.20
CA GLU A 196 -22.31 -10.84 6.32
C GLU A 196 -21.30 -11.77 6.97
N VAL A 197 -20.60 -12.60 6.19
CA VAL A 197 -19.56 -13.52 6.68
C VAL A 197 -18.41 -12.75 7.34
N LEU A 198 -17.94 -11.67 6.72
CA LEU A 198 -16.90 -10.81 7.30
C LEU A 198 -17.36 -10.23 8.64
N GLY A 199 -18.57 -9.66 8.70
CA GLY A 199 -19.11 -9.06 9.92
C GLY A 199 -19.28 -10.10 11.04
N GLU A 200 -19.75 -11.32 10.72
CA GLU A 200 -19.81 -12.42 11.67
C GLU A 200 -18.43 -12.77 12.23
N TRP A 201 -17.43 -12.98 11.36
CA TRP A 201 -16.10 -13.37 11.81
C TRP A 201 -15.40 -12.30 12.65
N LEU A 202 -15.53 -11.03 12.28
CA LEU A 202 -14.95 -9.93 13.06
C LEU A 202 -15.67 -9.65 14.37
N SER A 203 -16.92 -10.14 14.54
CA SER A 203 -17.73 -9.99 15.74
C SER A 203 -17.69 -11.20 16.66
N LEU A 204 -16.86 -12.21 16.37
CA LEU A 204 -16.70 -13.40 17.21
C LEU A 204 -16.22 -13.02 18.62
N SER A 205 -16.73 -13.75 19.61
CA SER A 205 -16.10 -13.70 20.94
C SER A 205 -14.66 -14.20 20.87
N PRO A 206 -13.76 -13.76 21.77
CA PRO A 206 -12.37 -14.27 21.79
C PRO A 206 -12.31 -15.80 21.85
N ALA A 207 -13.19 -16.44 22.62
CA ALA A 207 -13.24 -17.90 22.75
C ALA A 207 -13.70 -18.58 21.44
N ASP A 208 -14.67 -18.00 20.74
CA ASP A 208 -15.16 -18.55 19.47
C ASP A 208 -14.12 -18.33 18.35
N ALA A 209 -13.42 -17.20 18.34
CA ALA A 209 -12.32 -16.93 17.41
C ALA A 209 -11.19 -17.94 17.62
N GLU A 210 -10.72 -18.12 18.88
CA GLU A 210 -9.70 -19.10 19.24
C GLU A 210 -10.09 -20.51 18.78
N LYS A 211 -11.32 -20.94 19.05
CA LYS A 211 -11.83 -22.27 18.65
C LYS A 211 -11.77 -22.45 17.14
N ARG A 212 -12.30 -21.48 16.35
CA ARG A 212 -12.36 -21.59 14.89
C ARG A 212 -10.96 -21.53 14.28
N VAL A 213 -10.11 -20.63 14.77
CA VAL A 213 -8.72 -20.51 14.29
C VAL A 213 -7.91 -21.76 14.61
N ALA A 214 -8.08 -22.35 15.82
CA ALA A 214 -7.39 -23.60 16.17
C ALA A 214 -7.83 -24.77 15.28
N ALA A 215 -9.13 -24.91 14.98
CA ALA A 215 -9.64 -25.93 14.06
C ALA A 215 -9.07 -25.72 12.64
N LEU A 216 -9.05 -24.47 12.16
CA LEU A 216 -8.47 -24.12 10.87
C LEU A 216 -6.97 -24.44 10.81
N LEU A 217 -6.21 -24.06 11.84
CA LEU A 217 -4.77 -24.29 11.91
C LEU A 217 -4.43 -25.79 11.84
N GLN A 218 -5.18 -26.62 12.59
CA GLN A 218 -5.00 -28.08 12.56
C GLN A 218 -5.17 -28.66 11.16
N ARG A 219 -6.07 -28.08 10.34
CA ARG A 219 -6.25 -28.49 8.93
C ARG A 219 -5.17 -27.94 8.03
N CYS A 220 -4.70 -26.72 8.27
CA CYS A 220 -3.71 -26.05 7.42
C CYS A 220 -2.28 -26.58 7.58
N GLU A 221 -1.84 -26.93 8.80
CA GLU A 221 -0.47 -27.37 9.04
C GLU A 221 0.02 -28.48 8.09
N PRO A 222 -0.73 -29.59 7.87
CA PRO A 222 -0.29 -30.64 6.94
C PRO A 222 -0.38 -30.22 5.46
N LEU A 223 -1.13 -29.15 5.12
CA LEU A 223 -1.37 -28.70 3.75
C LEU A 223 -0.35 -27.64 3.29
N CYS A 224 0.57 -27.19 4.13
CA CYS A 224 1.56 -26.15 3.76
C CYS A 224 2.46 -26.54 2.59
N GLY A 225 2.65 -27.83 2.32
CA GLY A 225 3.42 -28.35 1.18
C GLY A 225 2.63 -28.49 -0.11
N GLU A 226 1.31 -28.35 -0.08
CA GLU A 226 0.47 -28.49 -1.26
C GLU A 226 0.69 -27.33 -2.24
N PRO A 227 0.60 -27.60 -3.56
CA PRO A 227 0.67 -26.54 -4.57
C PRO A 227 -0.65 -25.76 -4.67
N GLY A 228 -0.58 -24.59 -5.32
CA GLY A 228 -1.75 -23.76 -5.63
C GLY A 228 -2.40 -23.09 -4.44
N VAL A 229 -3.66 -22.69 -4.63
CA VAL A 229 -4.41 -21.85 -3.69
C VAL A 229 -4.55 -22.48 -2.31
N LEU A 230 -4.75 -23.80 -2.24
CA LEU A 230 -4.89 -24.52 -0.97
C LEU A 230 -3.62 -24.42 -0.11
N GLY A 231 -2.46 -24.73 -0.67
CA GLY A 231 -1.19 -24.65 0.04
C GLY A 231 -0.79 -23.21 0.38
N GLU A 232 -1.10 -22.25 -0.50
CA GLU A 232 -0.88 -20.82 -0.23
C GLU A 232 -1.74 -20.33 0.93
N ALA A 233 -3.03 -20.68 0.95
CA ALA A 233 -3.92 -20.34 2.06
C ALA A 233 -3.46 -20.99 3.37
N ALA A 234 -3.05 -22.26 3.32
CA ALA A 234 -2.54 -22.98 4.49
C ALA A 234 -1.29 -22.31 5.07
N ARG A 235 -0.29 -21.98 4.24
CA ARG A 235 0.90 -21.24 4.67
C ARG A 235 0.54 -19.88 5.27
N THR A 236 -0.39 -19.15 4.64
CA THR A 236 -0.85 -17.84 5.14
C THR A 236 -1.45 -17.97 6.53
N VAL A 237 -2.34 -18.94 6.77
CA VAL A 237 -2.94 -19.19 8.09
C VAL A 237 -1.88 -19.48 9.15
N VAL A 238 -0.90 -20.33 8.84
CA VAL A 238 0.19 -20.70 9.77
C VAL A 238 1.09 -19.50 10.08
N GLU A 239 1.44 -18.70 9.07
CA GLU A 239 2.25 -17.49 9.23
C GLU A 239 1.50 -16.44 10.09
N LEU A 240 0.23 -16.17 9.79
CA LEU A 240 -0.58 -15.20 10.54
C LEU A 240 -0.82 -15.65 11.99
N GLN A 241 -1.08 -16.94 12.23
CA GLN A 241 -1.25 -17.48 13.58
C GLN A 241 0.00 -17.28 14.45
N ARG A 242 1.20 -17.37 13.86
CA ARG A 242 2.45 -17.13 14.60
C ARG A 242 2.56 -15.69 15.08
N ASP A 243 2.15 -14.72 14.24
CA ASP A 243 2.33 -13.29 14.51
C ASP A 243 1.11 -12.67 15.23
N TYR A 244 -0.09 -13.24 15.04
CA TYR A 244 -1.37 -12.78 15.59
C TYR A 244 -2.20 -13.96 16.13
N PRO A 245 -1.79 -14.59 17.24
CA PRO A 245 -2.44 -15.79 17.75
C PRO A 245 -3.94 -15.60 17.99
N SER A 246 -4.76 -16.44 17.36
CA SER A 246 -6.23 -16.47 17.51
C SER A 246 -6.97 -15.22 17.06
N ASP A 247 -6.32 -14.34 16.30
CA ASP A 247 -6.97 -13.14 15.72
C ASP A 247 -7.99 -13.55 14.64
N PRO A 248 -9.23 -13.05 14.69
CA PRO A 248 -10.25 -13.38 13.68
C PRO A 248 -9.88 -12.95 12.26
N GLY A 249 -8.94 -12.01 12.07
CA GLY A 249 -8.37 -11.65 10.79
C GLY A 249 -7.73 -12.82 10.04
N ILE A 250 -7.35 -13.89 10.75
CA ILE A 250 -6.86 -15.14 10.14
C ILE A 250 -7.98 -15.79 9.31
N LEU A 251 -9.22 -15.78 9.82
CA LEU A 251 -10.38 -16.26 9.07
C LEU A 251 -10.69 -15.34 7.89
N VAL A 252 -10.62 -14.03 8.12
CA VAL A 252 -10.84 -13.00 7.07
C VAL A 252 -9.87 -13.17 5.91
N ALA A 253 -8.62 -13.55 6.17
CA ALA A 253 -7.62 -13.79 5.12
C ALA A 253 -8.07 -14.85 4.09
N LEU A 254 -8.94 -15.80 4.47
CA LEU A 254 -9.50 -16.80 3.55
C LEU A 254 -10.46 -16.20 2.51
N LEU A 255 -11.05 -15.05 2.80
CA LEU A 255 -11.95 -14.34 1.87
C LEU A 255 -11.20 -13.50 0.83
N LEU A 256 -9.91 -13.21 1.07
CA LEU A 256 -9.13 -12.29 0.26
C LEU A 256 -8.25 -13.02 -0.76
N ASN A 257 -7.94 -12.35 -1.87
CA ASN A 257 -6.93 -12.81 -2.78
C ASN A 257 -5.55 -12.74 -2.11
N ARG A 258 -4.82 -13.85 -2.06
CA ARG A 258 -3.38 -13.80 -1.80
C ARG A 258 -2.67 -13.46 -3.11
N VAL A 259 -1.88 -12.40 -3.08
CA VAL A 259 -1.10 -11.91 -4.21
C VAL A 259 0.37 -12.07 -3.88
N SER A 260 1.09 -12.76 -4.75
CA SER A 260 2.57 -12.81 -4.72
C SER A 260 3.06 -11.99 -5.90
N LEU A 261 3.73 -10.88 -5.61
CA LEU A 261 4.29 -9.96 -6.61
C LEU A 261 5.78 -10.25 -6.76
N ARG A 262 6.21 -10.38 -8.00
CA ARG A 262 7.64 -10.34 -8.35
C ARG A 262 8.11 -8.88 -8.39
N PRO A 263 9.43 -8.63 -8.25
CA PRO A 263 9.97 -7.28 -8.47
C PRO A 263 9.42 -6.64 -9.75
N GLY A 264 8.88 -5.42 -9.64
CA GLY A 264 8.26 -4.66 -10.72
C GLY A 264 6.77 -4.92 -10.95
N GLU A 265 6.21 -6.00 -10.41
CA GLU A 265 4.75 -6.14 -10.37
C GLU A 265 4.16 -5.24 -9.29
N ALA A 266 2.90 -4.86 -9.44
CA ALA A 266 2.25 -3.92 -8.54
C ALA A 266 0.82 -4.33 -8.21
N VAL A 267 0.32 -3.82 -7.09
CA VAL A 267 -1.09 -3.87 -6.70
C VAL A 267 -1.60 -2.46 -6.46
N PHE A 268 -2.79 -2.17 -6.99
CA PHE A 268 -3.50 -0.93 -6.70
C PHE A 268 -4.67 -1.21 -5.76
N LEU A 269 -4.77 -0.42 -4.72
CA LEU A 269 -5.76 -0.54 -3.65
C LEU A 269 -6.68 0.67 -3.67
N ALA A 270 -7.88 0.48 -4.22
CA ALA A 270 -8.89 1.51 -4.27
C ALA A 270 -9.59 1.72 -2.92
N ALA A 271 -10.32 2.84 -2.80
CA ALA A 271 -11.18 3.06 -1.64
C ALA A 271 -12.15 1.89 -1.43
N GLY A 272 -12.36 1.51 -0.18
CA GLY A 272 -13.23 0.38 0.21
C GLY A 272 -12.65 -1.02 0.01
N GLN A 273 -11.49 -1.17 -0.64
CA GLN A 273 -10.88 -2.49 -0.82
C GLN A 273 -10.16 -2.96 0.44
N LEU A 274 -10.57 -4.13 0.94
CA LEU A 274 -9.93 -4.78 2.08
C LEU A 274 -8.59 -5.38 1.66
N HIS A 275 -7.52 -5.08 2.39
CA HIS A 275 -6.16 -5.52 2.06
C HIS A 275 -5.25 -5.63 3.28
N ALA A 276 -4.13 -6.32 3.11
CA ALA A 276 -3.01 -6.35 4.06
C ALA A 276 -1.70 -6.66 3.35
N TYR A 277 -0.61 -5.99 3.70
CA TYR A 277 0.73 -6.41 3.30
C TYR A 277 1.23 -7.47 4.26
N LEU A 278 1.81 -8.54 3.74
CA LEU A 278 2.24 -9.68 4.54
C LEU A 278 3.75 -9.71 4.74
N LYS A 279 4.51 -9.56 3.64
CA LYS A 279 5.97 -9.62 3.69
C LYS A 279 6.59 -9.11 2.39
N GLY A 280 7.76 -8.49 2.49
CA GLY A 280 8.56 -8.03 1.35
C GLY A 280 8.88 -6.54 1.45
N MET A 281 9.53 -6.03 0.41
CA MET A 281 9.86 -4.62 0.27
C MET A 281 9.30 -4.07 -1.04
N GLY A 282 8.75 -2.85 -0.99
CA GLY A 282 8.22 -2.16 -2.15
C GLY A 282 8.27 -0.65 -2.03
N VAL A 283 7.95 0.01 -3.14
CA VAL A 283 7.64 1.43 -3.17
C VAL A 283 6.12 1.58 -3.08
N GLU A 284 5.65 2.22 -2.02
CA GLU A 284 4.24 2.57 -1.85
C GLU A 284 4.04 4.04 -2.22
N VAL A 285 3.06 4.31 -3.07
CA VAL A 285 2.61 5.66 -3.41
C VAL A 285 1.14 5.76 -3.04
N MET A 286 0.80 6.76 -2.25
CA MET A 286 -0.57 6.92 -1.73
C MET A 286 -1.00 8.38 -1.72
N ALA A 287 -2.30 8.64 -1.75
CA ALA A 287 -2.81 9.97 -1.44
C ALA A 287 -2.56 10.31 0.05
N ASN A 288 -2.35 11.59 0.34
CA ASN A 288 -2.09 12.06 1.68
C ASN A 288 -3.32 11.89 2.58
N SER A 289 -3.37 10.79 3.33
CA SER A 289 -4.40 10.50 4.33
C SER A 289 -3.89 9.54 5.40
N ASN A 290 -4.42 9.68 6.62
CA ASN A 290 -4.20 8.77 7.75
C ASN A 290 -5.43 7.91 8.07
N ASN A 291 -6.47 7.96 7.24
CA ASN A 291 -7.72 7.26 7.48
C ASN A 291 -7.55 5.75 7.28
N VAL A 292 -7.74 4.98 8.35
CA VAL A 292 -7.57 3.52 8.35
C VAL A 292 -8.67 2.87 9.20
N LEU A 293 -9.50 2.04 8.58
CA LEU A 293 -10.43 1.15 9.28
C LEU A 293 -9.88 -0.29 9.24
N ARG A 294 -9.78 -0.92 10.41
CA ARG A 294 -9.12 -2.22 10.55
C ARG A 294 -10.11 -3.35 10.59
N GLY A 295 -9.72 -4.47 9.97
CA GLY A 295 -10.49 -5.70 9.84
C GLY A 295 -9.74 -6.95 10.33
N GLY A 296 -8.89 -6.82 11.37
CA GLY A 296 -8.14 -7.92 11.97
C GLY A 296 -6.62 -7.76 11.89
N LEU A 297 -5.90 -8.74 12.41
CA LEU A 297 -4.45 -8.78 12.56
C LEU A 297 -3.93 -7.54 13.31
N THR A 298 -4.58 -7.19 14.41
CA THR A 298 -4.25 -5.97 15.16
C THR A 298 -4.73 -5.99 16.60
N ALA A 299 -3.93 -5.40 17.49
CA ALA A 299 -4.36 -5.08 18.85
C ALA A 299 -5.01 -3.68 18.97
N LYS A 300 -5.04 -2.90 17.87
CA LYS A 300 -5.65 -1.57 17.86
C LYS A 300 -7.16 -1.66 17.74
N HIS A 301 -7.85 -0.55 18.04
CA HIS A 301 -9.30 -0.43 17.92
C HIS A 301 -9.80 -0.85 16.52
N MET A 302 -10.89 -1.62 16.48
CA MET A 302 -11.63 -2.00 15.28
C MET A 302 -13.08 -1.53 15.42
N ASP A 303 -13.54 -0.75 14.48
CA ASP A 303 -14.95 -0.39 14.32
C ASP A 303 -15.53 -1.23 13.19
N VAL A 304 -16.04 -2.41 13.54
CA VAL A 304 -16.56 -3.36 12.55
C VAL A 304 -17.76 -2.79 11.79
N ALA A 305 -18.61 -2.02 12.47
CA ALA A 305 -19.80 -1.44 11.84
C ALA A 305 -19.39 -0.40 10.78
N GLU A 306 -18.46 0.48 11.11
CA GLU A 306 -17.97 1.49 10.17
C GLU A 306 -17.10 0.88 9.07
N LEU A 307 -16.28 -0.13 9.38
CA LEU A 307 -15.56 -0.89 8.34
C LEU A 307 -16.55 -1.45 7.30
N LEU A 308 -17.61 -2.14 7.74
CA LEU A 308 -18.63 -2.69 6.84
C LEU A 308 -19.37 -1.59 6.06
N ASN A 309 -19.50 -0.38 6.61
CA ASN A 309 -20.14 0.75 5.94
C ASN A 309 -19.29 1.28 4.77
N ILE A 310 -17.98 1.39 4.94
CA ILE A 310 -17.07 1.91 3.88
C ILE A 310 -16.68 0.88 2.84
N LEU A 311 -16.85 -0.41 3.14
CA LEU A 311 -16.29 -1.51 2.37
C LEU A 311 -16.93 -1.66 0.98
N ASP A 312 -16.13 -1.86 -0.04
CA ASP A 312 -16.54 -2.47 -1.30
C ASP A 312 -16.31 -3.99 -1.22
N ALA A 313 -17.43 -4.73 -1.07
CA ALA A 313 -17.41 -6.19 -0.98
C ALA A 313 -17.55 -6.88 -2.34
N SER A 314 -17.32 -6.19 -3.44
CA SER A 314 -17.32 -6.77 -4.77
C SER A 314 -16.09 -7.70 -4.94
N PRO A 315 -16.31 -8.94 -5.44
CA PRO A 315 -15.17 -9.82 -5.74
C PRO A 315 -14.25 -9.22 -6.81
N LEU A 316 -12.94 -9.36 -6.60
CA LEU A 316 -11.90 -8.89 -7.50
C LEU A 316 -11.14 -10.09 -8.08
N ALA A 317 -11.25 -10.31 -9.39
CA ALA A 317 -10.63 -11.47 -10.03
C ALA A 317 -9.12 -11.30 -10.25
N GLU A 318 -8.66 -10.09 -10.55
CA GLU A 318 -7.23 -9.77 -10.76
C GLU A 318 -6.87 -8.49 -10.00
N PRO A 319 -6.17 -8.61 -8.88
CA PRO A 319 -5.77 -7.46 -8.07
C PRO A 319 -4.50 -6.75 -8.56
N ARG A 320 -3.74 -7.34 -9.50
CA ARG A 320 -2.51 -6.70 -10.00
C ARG A 320 -2.82 -5.48 -10.84
N CYS A 321 -2.00 -4.44 -10.66
CA CYS A 321 -2.05 -3.24 -11.48
C CYS A 321 -1.46 -3.51 -12.87
N GLU A 322 -2.07 -2.95 -13.91
CA GLU A 322 -1.50 -2.98 -15.26
C GLU A 322 -0.27 -2.08 -15.36
N VAL A 323 0.77 -2.62 -16.01
CA VAL A 323 2.04 -1.93 -16.23
C VAL A 323 2.23 -1.75 -17.73
N PHE A 324 2.43 -0.51 -18.16
CA PHE A 324 2.67 -0.15 -19.54
C PHE A 324 4.13 0.24 -19.71
N ALA A 325 4.90 -0.60 -20.39
CA ALA A 325 6.29 -0.31 -20.74
C ALA A 325 6.34 0.34 -22.13
N ASP A 326 7.22 1.33 -22.30
CA ASP A 326 7.55 1.87 -23.63
C ASP A 326 8.22 0.82 -24.52
N GLY A 327 8.19 1.02 -25.83
CA GLY A 327 8.62 0.04 -26.83
C GLY A 327 10.06 -0.48 -26.65
N ASP A 328 10.96 0.29 -26.05
CA ASP A 328 12.33 -0.09 -25.67
C ASP A 328 12.42 -0.66 -24.25
N GLN A 329 11.32 -0.68 -23.50
CA GLN A 329 11.21 -1.09 -22.10
C GLN A 329 12.12 -0.28 -21.13
N ALA A 330 12.62 0.87 -21.55
CA ALA A 330 13.46 1.74 -20.74
C ALA A 330 12.67 2.43 -19.63
N THR A 331 11.38 2.65 -19.87
CA THR A 331 10.43 3.26 -18.94
C THR A 331 9.19 2.38 -18.79
N ALA A 332 8.54 2.47 -17.65
CA ALA A 332 7.23 1.85 -17.42
C ALA A 332 6.33 2.82 -16.65
N GLU A 333 5.03 2.74 -16.91
CA GLU A 333 3.99 3.49 -16.21
C GLU A 333 2.99 2.55 -15.57
N TYR A 334 2.69 2.78 -14.29
CA TYR A 334 1.65 2.07 -13.54
C TYR A 334 0.37 2.87 -13.62
N ARG A 335 -0.62 2.37 -14.36
CA ARG A 335 -1.90 3.06 -14.51
C ARG A 335 -2.76 2.88 -13.29
N THR A 336 -3.10 4.00 -12.66
CA THR A 336 -4.01 4.07 -11.52
C THR A 336 -5.17 5.01 -11.83
N PRO A 337 -6.41 4.65 -11.46
CA PRO A 337 -7.59 5.47 -11.72
C PRO A 337 -7.75 6.57 -10.65
N VAL A 338 -6.69 7.37 -10.40
CA VAL A 338 -6.70 8.44 -9.39
C VAL A 338 -5.95 9.67 -9.91
N ALA A 339 -6.42 10.85 -9.50
CA ALA A 339 -5.79 12.12 -9.85
C ALA A 339 -4.69 12.54 -8.85
N ASP A 340 -4.55 11.83 -7.74
CA ASP A 340 -3.61 12.20 -6.67
C ASP A 340 -2.17 11.98 -7.09
N PHE A 341 -1.89 10.91 -7.84
CA PHE A 341 -0.54 10.55 -8.26
C PHE A 341 -0.49 9.79 -9.59
N ARG A 342 0.66 9.91 -10.26
CA ARG A 342 1.06 9.13 -11.42
C ARG A 342 2.46 8.58 -11.17
N VAL A 343 2.69 7.30 -11.47
CA VAL A 343 3.94 6.62 -11.17
C VAL A 343 4.59 6.09 -12.44
N ARG A 344 5.82 6.52 -12.68
CA ARG A 344 6.69 6.06 -13.78
C ARG A 344 8.00 5.55 -13.21
N THR A 345 8.62 4.60 -13.91
CA THR A 345 9.92 4.06 -13.51
C THR A 345 10.93 4.15 -14.65
N LEU A 346 12.21 4.25 -14.28
CA LEU A 346 13.35 4.18 -15.19
C LEU A 346 14.20 2.97 -14.88
N ARG A 347 14.62 2.27 -15.94
CA ARG A 347 15.64 1.21 -15.85
C ARG A 347 17.05 1.79 -15.91
N PRO A 348 18.10 1.04 -15.46
CA PRO A 348 19.47 1.43 -15.60
C PRO A 348 19.83 1.83 -17.04
N GLY A 349 20.56 2.93 -17.20
CA GLY A 349 20.93 3.50 -18.49
C GLY A 349 19.86 4.36 -19.16
N ALA A 350 18.62 4.36 -18.66
CA ALA A 350 17.56 5.21 -19.21
C ALA A 350 17.61 6.64 -18.66
N SER A 351 17.00 7.56 -19.42
CA SER A 351 16.84 8.95 -19.00
C SER A 351 15.43 9.44 -19.33
N MET A 352 14.90 10.32 -18.47
CA MET A 352 13.62 10.98 -18.65
C MET A 352 13.73 12.47 -18.32
N VAL A 353 12.95 13.30 -19.00
CA VAL A 353 12.77 14.71 -18.62
C VAL A 353 11.51 14.85 -17.79
N VAL A 354 11.63 15.53 -16.66
CA VAL A 354 10.57 15.89 -15.73
C VAL A 354 10.37 17.40 -15.82
N GLU A 355 9.14 17.86 -16.06
CA GLU A 355 8.78 19.27 -16.21
C GLU A 355 7.67 19.71 -15.23
N GLU A 356 7.23 18.79 -14.37
CA GLU A 356 6.16 18.95 -13.39
C GLU A 356 6.66 18.65 -11.97
N PRO A 357 5.99 19.13 -10.91
CA PRO A 357 6.34 18.80 -9.55
C PRO A 357 6.41 17.30 -9.33
N ALA A 358 7.55 16.82 -8.83
CA ALA A 358 7.80 15.39 -8.72
C ALA A 358 8.68 15.02 -7.51
N VAL A 359 8.38 13.87 -6.92
CA VAL A 359 9.34 13.12 -6.10
C VAL A 359 10.03 12.10 -7.01
N VAL A 360 11.35 12.20 -7.12
CA VAL A 360 12.20 11.26 -7.85
C VAL A 360 12.99 10.43 -6.85
N LEU A 361 12.55 9.19 -6.62
CA LEU A 361 13.14 8.27 -5.65
C LEU A 361 14.13 7.33 -6.35
N ALA A 362 15.34 7.22 -5.83
CA ALA A 362 16.31 6.18 -6.19
C ALA A 362 16.03 4.90 -5.38
N ALA A 363 15.68 3.80 -6.05
CA ALA A 363 15.38 2.52 -5.41
C ALA A 363 16.11 1.38 -6.13
N GLY A 364 17.25 0.96 -5.60
CA GLY A 364 18.05 -0.14 -6.15
C GLY A 364 19.22 0.29 -7.06
N GLY A 365 19.52 1.59 -7.15
CA GLY A 365 20.65 2.12 -7.93
C GLY A 365 20.88 3.59 -7.68
N GLU A 366 21.82 4.19 -8.41
CA GLU A 366 22.13 5.62 -8.32
C GLU A 366 21.47 6.39 -9.47
N LEU A 367 21.09 7.64 -9.23
CA LEU A 367 20.62 8.56 -10.25
C LEU A 367 21.55 9.75 -10.41
N THR A 368 21.51 10.36 -11.58
CA THR A 368 21.96 11.72 -11.82
C THR A 368 20.76 12.56 -12.16
N VAL A 369 20.53 13.62 -11.39
CA VAL A 369 19.46 14.59 -11.63
C VAL A 369 20.08 15.91 -12.03
N THR A 370 19.79 16.39 -13.25
CA THR A 370 20.40 17.59 -13.84
C THR A 370 19.30 18.61 -14.12
N SER A 371 19.41 19.77 -13.48
CA SER A 371 18.62 20.97 -13.78
C SER A 371 19.45 22.02 -14.53
N ALA A 372 18.87 23.15 -14.83
CA ALA A 372 19.59 24.25 -15.46
C ALA A 372 20.74 24.82 -14.62
N THR A 373 20.70 24.63 -13.30
CA THR A 373 21.63 25.28 -12.34
C THR A 373 22.51 24.31 -11.56
N GLN A 374 22.19 23.00 -11.57
CA GLN A 374 22.94 22.03 -10.78
C GLN A 374 22.82 20.59 -11.33
N GLU A 375 23.81 19.78 -10.98
CA GLU A 375 23.80 18.35 -11.18
C GLU A 375 23.95 17.67 -9.81
N LEU A 376 23.02 16.76 -9.47
CA LEU A 376 22.97 16.06 -8.18
C LEU A 376 23.13 14.56 -8.39
N PRO A 377 24.12 13.91 -7.79
CA PRO A 377 24.09 12.45 -7.59
C PRO A 377 23.09 12.10 -6.50
N VAL A 378 22.26 11.10 -6.74
CA VAL A 378 21.24 10.61 -5.81
C VAL A 378 21.51 9.14 -5.53
N ALA A 379 21.88 8.85 -4.29
CA ALA A 379 22.17 7.48 -3.86
C ALA A 379 20.86 6.69 -3.68
N SER A 380 20.95 5.36 -3.78
CA SER A 380 19.82 4.47 -3.48
C SER A 380 19.24 4.75 -2.09
N GLY A 381 17.92 4.74 -1.99
CA GLY A 381 17.18 5.06 -0.76
C GLY A 381 17.09 6.56 -0.45
N SER A 382 17.52 7.43 -1.38
CA SER A 382 17.34 8.89 -1.31
C SER A 382 16.44 9.36 -2.45
N ALA A 383 15.89 10.56 -2.34
CA ALA A 383 15.04 11.15 -3.37
C ALA A 383 15.47 12.59 -3.71
N VAL A 384 14.92 13.09 -4.82
CA VAL A 384 14.97 14.51 -5.17
C VAL A 384 13.54 15.02 -5.31
N TRP A 385 13.28 16.21 -4.80
CA TRP A 385 12.11 17.00 -5.13
C TRP A 385 12.42 17.90 -6.32
N VAL A 386 11.58 17.81 -7.34
CA VAL A 386 11.53 18.74 -8.47
C VAL A 386 10.34 19.65 -8.24
N GLY A 387 10.57 20.95 -8.10
CA GLY A 387 9.51 21.95 -7.97
C GLY A 387 9.08 22.51 -9.31
N ALA A 388 7.90 23.13 -9.38
CA ALA A 388 7.37 23.74 -10.59
C ALA A 388 8.32 24.80 -11.21
N ALA A 389 9.03 25.57 -10.39
CA ALA A 389 9.96 26.59 -10.83
C ALA A 389 11.30 26.03 -11.36
N ASP A 390 11.60 24.76 -11.18
CA ASP A 390 12.85 24.13 -11.65
C ASP A 390 12.86 23.91 -13.18
N GLY A 391 11.68 23.93 -13.82
CA GLY A 391 11.52 23.75 -15.26
C GLY A 391 11.93 22.35 -15.72
N ARG A 392 12.71 22.28 -16.79
CA ARG A 392 13.19 21.00 -17.34
C ARG A 392 14.29 20.39 -16.49
N VAL A 393 14.03 19.24 -15.91
CA VAL A 393 14.97 18.45 -15.11
C VAL A 393 15.18 17.10 -15.77
N SER A 394 16.44 16.76 -16.09
CA SER A 394 16.78 15.44 -16.62
C SER A 394 17.11 14.48 -15.48
N VAL A 395 16.48 13.31 -15.49
CA VAL A 395 16.75 12.21 -14.57
C VAL A 395 17.38 11.08 -15.36
N THR A 396 18.58 10.67 -14.97
CA THR A 396 19.31 9.56 -15.60
C THR A 396 19.58 8.48 -14.56
N ALA A 397 19.11 7.28 -14.81
CA ALA A 397 19.40 6.11 -14.01
C ALA A 397 20.80 5.58 -14.37
N ARG A 398 21.73 5.54 -13.39
CA ARG A 398 23.08 5.03 -13.58
C ARG A 398 23.13 3.51 -13.45
N GLY A 399 24.06 2.89 -14.15
CA GLY A 399 24.37 1.47 -14.08
C GLY A 399 24.18 0.77 -15.42
N GLU A 400 24.89 -0.33 -15.60
CA GLU A 400 24.63 -1.31 -16.65
C GLU A 400 23.66 -2.31 -16.03
N GLY A 401 22.46 -2.49 -16.61
CA GLY A 401 21.50 -3.48 -16.15
C GLY A 401 22.18 -4.86 -16.12
N THR A 402 22.50 -5.32 -14.92
CA THR A 402 22.93 -6.70 -14.76
C THR A 402 21.68 -7.57 -14.90
N ARG A 403 21.66 -8.48 -15.85
CA ARG A 403 20.52 -9.38 -16.16
C ARG A 403 20.15 -10.35 -15.02
N GLU A 404 20.60 -10.10 -13.79
CA GLU A 404 20.41 -11.00 -12.65
C GLU A 404 19.18 -10.64 -11.77
N SER A 405 18.63 -9.41 -11.87
CA SER A 405 17.34 -9.09 -11.26
C SER A 405 16.27 -8.94 -12.35
N GLU A 406 15.14 -9.59 -12.20
CA GLU A 406 13.99 -9.46 -13.13
C GLU A 406 13.37 -8.06 -13.16
N PHE A 407 13.76 -7.20 -12.21
CA PHE A 407 13.32 -5.81 -12.10
C PHE A 407 14.49 -4.89 -11.75
N ASP A 408 14.98 -4.18 -12.76
CA ASP A 408 16.10 -3.25 -12.66
C ASP A 408 15.66 -1.78 -12.64
N ALA A 409 14.45 -1.45 -12.13
CA ALA A 409 14.07 -0.05 -12.01
C ALA A 409 14.96 0.64 -10.97
N THR A 410 15.70 1.63 -11.43
CA THR A 410 16.59 2.42 -10.59
C THR A 410 15.88 3.65 -10.04
N ALA A 411 14.89 4.20 -10.77
CA ALA A 411 14.16 5.39 -10.37
C ALA A 411 12.66 5.19 -10.39
N PHE A 412 11.99 5.79 -9.41
CA PHE A 412 10.55 6.04 -9.40
C PHE A 412 10.33 7.55 -9.53
N ILE A 413 9.60 7.97 -10.55
CA ILE A 413 9.19 9.34 -10.78
C ILE A 413 7.69 9.42 -10.46
N VAL A 414 7.38 10.11 -9.36
CA VAL A 414 5.99 10.28 -8.89
C VAL A 414 5.59 11.73 -9.03
N THR A 415 4.58 11.96 -9.83
CA THR A 415 4.00 13.26 -10.12
C THR A 415 2.52 13.26 -9.75
N VAL A 416 1.88 14.43 -9.84
CA VAL A 416 0.41 14.49 -9.72
C VAL A 416 -0.23 13.76 -10.90
N GLY A 417 -1.30 13.04 -10.64
CA GLY A 417 -2.05 12.33 -11.69
C GLY A 417 -2.85 13.26 -12.58
N ASP A 418 -3.30 12.74 -13.71
CA ASP A 418 -4.17 13.46 -14.62
C ASP A 418 -5.63 13.10 -14.34
N ALA A 419 -6.43 14.09 -13.94
CA ALA A 419 -7.86 13.90 -13.72
C ALA A 419 -8.61 13.49 -15.01
N ALA A 420 -8.07 13.81 -16.20
CA ALA A 420 -8.64 13.41 -17.49
C ALA A 420 -8.40 11.92 -17.83
N ALA A 421 -7.51 11.23 -17.12
CA ALA A 421 -7.27 9.80 -17.31
C ALA A 421 -8.31 8.91 -16.60
N LEU A 422 -9.30 9.51 -15.92
CA LEU A 422 -10.36 8.82 -15.17
C LEU A 422 -11.61 8.51 -16.04
N ASP A 423 -11.67 9.02 -17.29
CA ASP A 423 -12.71 8.76 -18.30
C ASP A 423 -12.22 7.68 -19.31
#